data_90342a7e2d85b2a00c65398b160f7a6b
#
_entry.id   90342a7e2d85b2a00c65398b160f7a6b
#
_cell.length_a   1.000
_cell.length_b   1.000
_cell.length_c   1.000
_cell.angle_alpha   90.00
_cell.angle_beta   90.00
_cell.angle_gamma   90.00
#
_symmetry.space_group_name_H-M   'P 1'
#
loop_
_entity.id
_entity.type
_entity.pdbx_description
1 polymer ?
#
loop_
_entity_poly.entity_id
_entity_poly.type
_entity_poly.pdbx_seq_one_letter_code
_entity_poly.pdbx_strand_id
1 'polypeptide(L)'
;MFLAGNQPSESSFLHADNSISVAVVGVGVFGRNHARVYQELEQQGEPVRLVGVVDPDLDRADAVAREFGCRAFGSVEQMLTTHSEVRAASVAAPTLRHLEVARALMKAGVDVLIEKPLAASLAEANELVELAANYKRTVQVGHLERFNPAVRATLPLITQPMFFEVHRLSVFTPRSLDVDVVLDLMIHDLDIVLAFANSPVKEVRAVGLPILSGKVDIANVRLEFESGCVANFTASRVSTERVRKLRFFQPQQYVSVDYGRQEVLVFTVGADASAAGAPTVNPQIQVAKPPVTSEEPLHAELKSFLHAVRERSTPVVPLEDGRRALALALDIVAAIREHGKKIGLAGITKAKG
;
A
#
# COMPACT_ATOMS: atom_id res chain seq x y z
N MET A 1 25.93 42.27 -53.50
CA MET A 1 24.68 42.28 -52.79
C MET A 1 24.21 40.83 -52.75
N PHE A 2 24.72 40.06 -51.79
CA PHE A 2 24.42 38.62 -51.63
C PHE A 2 23.44 38.46 -50.47
N LEU A 3 22.28 37.88 -50.74
CA LEU A 3 21.27 37.52 -49.77
C LEU A 3 21.72 36.28 -49.04
N ALA A 4 21.94 36.39 -47.73
CA ALA A 4 22.18 35.28 -46.85
C ALA A 4 20.83 34.58 -46.58
N GLY A 5 20.71 33.34 -47.05
CA GLY A 5 19.59 32.45 -46.67
C GLY A 5 19.73 31.98 -45.25
N ASN A 6 18.70 32.27 -44.44
CA ASN A 6 18.54 31.76 -43.09
C ASN A 6 18.14 30.29 -43.21
N GLN A 7 19.03 29.36 -42.83
CA GLN A 7 18.66 27.96 -42.60
C GLN A 7 18.04 27.83 -41.18
N PRO A 8 16.92 27.15 -41.01
CA PRO A 8 16.42 26.86 -39.69
C PRO A 8 17.34 25.86 -39.00
N SER A 9 17.66 26.13 -37.72
CA SER A 9 18.53 25.32 -36.88
C SER A 9 17.95 23.91 -36.67
N GLU A 10 18.74 22.89 -37.02
CA GLU A 10 18.48 21.46 -36.82
C GLU A 10 18.58 21.02 -35.33
N SER A 11 18.06 21.78 -34.39
CA SER A 11 18.11 21.41 -32.97
C SER A 11 16.79 20.90 -32.38
N SER A 12 15.79 20.58 -33.23
CA SER A 12 14.45 20.13 -32.73
C SER A 12 14.12 18.65 -32.97
N PHE A 13 15.05 17.85 -33.43
CA PHE A 13 14.83 16.40 -33.58
C PHE A 13 15.88 15.64 -32.79
N LEU A 14 15.55 15.22 -31.54
CA LEU A 14 16.08 14.07 -30.80
C LEU A 14 15.76 14.19 -29.28
N HIS A 15 14.52 14.47 -28.93
CA HIS A 15 13.99 13.89 -27.68
C HIS A 15 13.09 12.73 -28.11
N ALA A 16 13.66 11.52 -28.21
CA ALA A 16 12.88 10.33 -28.13
C ALA A 16 12.04 10.49 -26.87
N ASP A 17 10.73 10.50 -27.03
CA ASP A 17 9.77 10.65 -25.92
C ASP A 17 9.98 9.47 -24.96
N ASN A 18 10.83 9.68 -23.94
CA ASN A 18 11.19 8.66 -22.93
C ASN A 18 10.06 8.52 -21.88
N SER A 19 8.90 9.05 -22.22
CA SER A 19 7.70 9.04 -21.38
C SER A 19 7.11 7.64 -21.31
N ILE A 20 6.73 7.22 -20.10
CA ILE A 20 6.03 5.96 -19.87
C ILE A 20 4.55 6.19 -20.10
N SER A 21 3.98 5.58 -21.16
CA SER A 21 2.52 5.53 -21.34
C SER A 21 1.89 4.64 -20.30
N VAL A 22 0.98 5.21 -19.49
CA VAL A 22 0.31 4.51 -18.40
C VAL A 22 -1.20 4.45 -18.59
N ALA A 23 -1.81 3.41 -18.04
CA ALA A 23 -3.26 3.27 -17.95
C ALA A 23 -3.71 2.94 -16.53
N VAL A 24 -4.99 3.19 -16.22
CA VAL A 24 -5.61 2.81 -14.96
C VAL A 24 -6.79 1.88 -15.22
N VAL A 25 -6.79 0.70 -14.59
CA VAL A 25 -7.85 -0.31 -14.71
C VAL A 25 -8.67 -0.37 -13.43
N GLY A 26 -9.98 -0.11 -13.56
CA GLY A 26 -10.88 0.11 -12.44
C GLY A 26 -10.83 1.58 -11.99
N VAL A 27 -11.82 2.39 -12.38
CA VAL A 27 -11.86 3.82 -12.05
C VAL A 27 -12.98 4.16 -11.07
N GLY A 28 -13.16 3.30 -10.07
CA GLY A 28 -13.87 3.65 -8.85
C GLY A 28 -13.16 4.78 -8.09
N VAL A 29 -13.55 5.00 -6.83
CA VAL A 29 -12.99 6.11 -6.02
C VAL A 29 -11.46 6.11 -5.99
N PHE A 30 -10.85 4.93 -5.84
CA PHE A 30 -9.39 4.83 -5.70
C PHE A 30 -8.67 4.94 -7.04
N GLY A 31 -9.16 4.25 -8.08
CA GLY A 31 -8.56 4.35 -9.41
C GLY A 31 -8.68 5.73 -10.04
N ARG A 32 -9.76 6.48 -9.75
CA ARG A 32 -9.85 7.89 -10.12
C ARG A 32 -8.72 8.73 -9.48
N ASN A 33 -8.32 8.42 -8.23
CA ASN A 33 -7.18 9.09 -7.60
C ASN A 33 -5.85 8.72 -8.29
N HIS A 34 -5.67 7.48 -8.74
CA HIS A 34 -4.49 7.11 -9.54
C HIS A 34 -4.45 7.91 -10.86
N ALA A 35 -5.57 8.02 -11.57
CA ALA A 35 -5.63 8.81 -12.81
C ALA A 35 -5.28 10.29 -12.56
N ARG A 36 -5.82 10.89 -11.48
CA ARG A 36 -5.48 12.25 -11.04
C ARG A 36 -3.99 12.41 -10.82
N VAL A 37 -3.38 11.53 -10.03
CA VAL A 37 -1.96 11.65 -9.70
C VAL A 37 -1.06 11.42 -10.91
N TYR A 38 -1.38 10.49 -11.81
CA TYR A 38 -0.63 10.37 -13.07
C TYR A 38 -0.69 11.64 -13.91
N GLN A 39 -1.86 12.28 -14.01
CA GLN A 39 -1.99 13.56 -14.71
C GLN A 39 -1.18 14.67 -14.02
N GLU A 40 -1.21 14.75 -12.68
CA GLU A 40 -0.43 15.71 -11.92
C GLU A 40 1.09 15.51 -12.13
N LEU A 41 1.55 14.27 -12.14
CA LEU A 41 2.95 13.93 -12.43
C LEU A 41 3.35 14.36 -13.85
N GLU A 42 2.51 14.10 -14.85
CA GLU A 42 2.71 14.56 -16.23
C GLU A 42 2.83 16.09 -16.30
N GLN A 43 1.91 16.80 -15.62
CA GLN A 43 1.93 18.27 -15.57
C GLN A 43 3.14 18.85 -14.85
N GLN A 44 3.72 18.11 -13.91
CA GLN A 44 4.95 18.46 -13.20
C GLN A 44 6.22 18.16 -14.01
N GLY A 45 6.08 17.60 -15.21
CA GLY A 45 7.20 17.28 -16.10
C GLY A 45 7.86 15.93 -15.83
N GLU A 46 7.24 15.06 -15.03
CA GLU A 46 7.67 13.66 -14.94
C GLU A 46 7.46 12.99 -16.30
N PRO A 47 8.39 12.13 -16.75
CA PRO A 47 8.28 11.45 -18.04
C PRO A 47 7.25 10.29 -17.97
N VAL A 48 6.00 10.66 -17.84
CA VAL A 48 4.82 9.78 -17.81
C VAL A 48 3.69 10.41 -18.61
N ARG A 49 2.83 9.62 -19.21
CA ARG A 49 1.65 10.05 -19.94
C ARG A 49 0.47 9.14 -19.62
N LEU A 50 -0.60 9.70 -19.07
CA LEU A 50 -1.85 8.98 -18.89
C LEU A 50 -2.59 8.87 -20.22
N VAL A 51 -2.60 7.67 -20.84
CA VAL A 51 -3.21 7.45 -22.15
C VAL A 51 -4.63 6.88 -22.09
N GLY A 52 -4.98 6.20 -20.99
CA GLY A 52 -6.30 5.60 -20.92
C GLY A 52 -6.74 5.14 -19.54
N VAL A 53 -8.06 5.02 -19.40
CA VAL A 53 -8.71 4.43 -18.25
C VAL A 53 -9.66 3.33 -18.70
N VAL A 54 -9.76 2.27 -17.90
CA VAL A 54 -10.56 1.08 -18.22
C VAL A 54 -11.53 0.82 -17.08
N ASP A 55 -12.83 0.74 -17.41
CA ASP A 55 -13.86 0.29 -16.47
C ASP A 55 -15.00 -0.35 -17.26
N PRO A 56 -15.57 -1.50 -16.83
CA PRO A 56 -16.73 -2.08 -17.51
C PRO A 56 -17.97 -1.17 -17.47
N ASP A 57 -18.05 -0.26 -16.52
CA ASP A 57 -19.01 0.84 -16.48
C ASP A 57 -18.44 2.00 -17.35
N LEU A 58 -18.90 2.02 -18.61
CA LEU A 58 -18.43 2.98 -19.62
C LEU A 58 -18.77 4.44 -19.25
N ASP A 59 -19.88 4.69 -18.58
CA ASP A 59 -20.26 6.04 -18.15
C ASP A 59 -19.25 6.56 -17.11
N ARG A 60 -18.80 5.68 -16.21
CA ARG A 60 -17.76 5.98 -15.24
C ARG A 60 -16.40 6.18 -15.92
N ALA A 61 -16.01 5.31 -16.84
CA ALA A 61 -14.78 5.42 -17.60
C ALA A 61 -14.74 6.75 -18.39
N ASP A 62 -15.82 7.08 -19.08
CA ASP A 62 -15.96 8.32 -19.87
C ASP A 62 -15.91 9.58 -19.00
N ALA A 63 -16.52 9.54 -17.82
CA ALA A 63 -16.46 10.66 -16.88
C ALA A 63 -15.02 10.94 -16.42
N VAL A 64 -14.29 9.89 -16.01
CA VAL A 64 -12.90 10.00 -15.57
C VAL A 64 -11.98 10.37 -16.72
N ALA A 65 -12.18 9.78 -17.90
CA ALA A 65 -11.39 10.10 -19.09
C ALA A 65 -11.49 11.56 -19.49
N ARG A 66 -12.71 12.13 -19.50
CA ARG A 66 -12.93 13.57 -19.77
C ARG A 66 -12.29 14.47 -18.72
N GLU A 67 -12.36 14.06 -17.44
CA GLU A 67 -11.77 14.82 -16.34
C GLU A 67 -10.24 14.92 -16.44
N PHE A 68 -9.57 13.84 -16.83
CA PHE A 68 -8.11 13.76 -16.86
C PHE A 68 -7.50 13.75 -18.27
N GLY A 69 -8.29 14.02 -19.30
CA GLY A 69 -7.80 14.23 -20.66
C GLY A 69 -7.21 12.99 -21.35
N CYS A 70 -7.74 11.79 -21.02
CA CYS A 70 -7.32 10.52 -21.61
C CYS A 70 -8.48 9.80 -22.32
N ARG A 71 -8.27 8.55 -22.76
CA ARG A 71 -9.32 7.77 -23.44
C ARG A 71 -9.98 6.77 -22.48
N ALA A 72 -11.27 6.54 -22.68
CA ALA A 72 -12.05 5.53 -21.96
C ALA A 72 -12.14 4.22 -22.73
N PHE A 73 -12.10 3.10 -22.01
CA PHE A 73 -12.23 1.75 -22.54
C PHE A 73 -13.08 0.88 -21.63
N GLY A 74 -13.89 -0.02 -22.23
CA GLY A 74 -14.70 -1.00 -21.51
C GLY A 74 -13.91 -2.24 -21.06
N SER A 75 -12.75 -2.51 -21.67
CA SER A 75 -11.92 -3.67 -21.33
C SER A 75 -10.41 -3.40 -21.56
N VAL A 76 -9.59 -4.22 -20.91
CA VAL A 76 -8.13 -4.21 -21.08
C VAL A 76 -7.73 -4.52 -22.51
N GLU A 77 -8.40 -5.45 -23.16
CA GLU A 77 -8.12 -5.86 -24.53
C GLU A 77 -8.36 -4.71 -25.51
N GLN A 78 -9.46 -3.97 -25.36
CA GLN A 78 -9.73 -2.78 -26.19
C GLN A 78 -8.64 -1.72 -26.00
N MET A 79 -8.23 -1.48 -24.76
CA MET A 79 -7.17 -0.52 -24.44
C MET A 79 -5.85 -0.93 -25.08
N LEU A 80 -5.41 -2.18 -24.90
CA LEU A 80 -4.15 -2.70 -25.46
C LEU A 80 -4.14 -2.73 -26.99
N THR A 81 -5.30 -2.98 -27.62
CA THR A 81 -5.42 -2.92 -29.09
C THR A 81 -5.27 -1.50 -29.62
N THR A 82 -5.76 -0.51 -28.89
CA THR A 82 -5.74 0.90 -29.30
C THR A 82 -4.42 1.58 -28.93
N HIS A 83 -3.86 1.24 -27.76
CA HIS A 83 -2.65 1.80 -27.17
C HIS A 83 -1.62 0.71 -26.89
N SER A 84 -1.03 0.16 -27.98
CA SER A 84 0.03 -0.84 -27.87
C SER A 84 1.33 -0.31 -27.22
N GLU A 85 1.44 1.02 -27.08
CA GLU A 85 2.54 1.70 -26.43
C GLU A 85 2.44 1.72 -24.89
N VAL A 86 1.33 1.24 -24.27
CA VAL A 86 1.19 1.18 -22.81
C VAL A 86 2.26 0.28 -22.22
N ARG A 87 3.08 0.84 -21.35
CA ARG A 87 4.20 0.14 -20.69
C ARG A 87 3.93 -0.18 -19.23
N ALA A 88 3.06 0.58 -18.58
CA ALA A 88 2.72 0.37 -17.18
C ALA A 88 1.23 0.63 -16.93
N ALA A 89 0.66 -0.03 -15.91
CA ALA A 89 -0.74 0.17 -15.55
C ALA A 89 -0.96 0.02 -14.04
N SER A 90 -1.88 0.83 -13.48
CA SER A 90 -2.43 0.61 -12.15
C SER A 90 -3.70 -0.23 -12.21
N VAL A 91 -3.78 -1.29 -11.41
CA VAL A 91 -4.95 -2.15 -11.24
C VAL A 91 -5.62 -1.79 -9.92
N ALA A 92 -6.67 -0.98 -9.99
CA ALA A 92 -7.52 -0.53 -8.88
C ALA A 92 -8.96 -1.07 -9.00
N ALA A 93 -9.11 -2.17 -9.72
CA ALA A 93 -10.34 -2.92 -9.85
C ALA A 93 -10.71 -3.65 -8.52
N PRO A 94 -11.91 -4.22 -8.39
CA PRO A 94 -12.22 -5.07 -7.25
C PRO A 94 -11.23 -6.24 -7.11
N THR A 95 -10.86 -6.61 -5.89
CA THR A 95 -9.82 -7.63 -5.58
C THR A 95 -10.02 -8.94 -6.34
N LEU A 96 -11.27 -9.38 -6.50
CA LEU A 96 -11.61 -10.59 -7.26
C LEU A 96 -11.20 -10.55 -8.75
N ARG A 97 -10.85 -9.39 -9.27
CA ARG A 97 -10.44 -9.18 -10.68
C ARG A 97 -8.94 -8.94 -10.81
N HIS A 98 -8.19 -8.79 -9.71
CA HIS A 98 -6.76 -8.44 -9.75
C HIS A 98 -5.95 -9.44 -10.56
N LEU A 99 -6.10 -10.75 -10.31
CA LEU A 99 -5.36 -11.79 -11.02
C LEU A 99 -5.66 -11.78 -12.52
N GLU A 100 -6.93 -11.72 -12.91
CA GLU A 100 -7.33 -11.74 -14.32
C GLU A 100 -6.77 -10.54 -15.08
N VAL A 101 -6.97 -9.36 -14.55
CA VAL A 101 -6.50 -8.09 -15.13
C VAL A 101 -4.98 -8.04 -15.22
N ALA A 102 -4.29 -8.35 -14.11
CA ALA A 102 -2.83 -8.33 -14.07
C ALA A 102 -2.21 -9.36 -15.02
N ARG A 103 -2.83 -10.55 -15.15
CA ARG A 103 -2.41 -11.59 -16.11
C ARG A 103 -2.48 -11.09 -17.55
N ALA A 104 -3.59 -10.44 -17.93
CA ALA A 104 -3.75 -9.89 -19.28
C ALA A 104 -2.69 -8.82 -19.59
N LEU A 105 -2.47 -7.90 -18.65
CA LEU A 105 -1.47 -6.83 -18.76
C LEU A 105 -0.05 -7.39 -18.84
N MET A 106 0.35 -8.27 -17.92
CA MET A 106 1.70 -8.84 -17.89
C MET A 106 1.99 -9.67 -19.15
N LYS A 107 1.01 -10.43 -19.65
CA LYS A 107 1.12 -11.18 -20.93
C LYS A 107 1.34 -10.25 -22.12
N ALA A 108 0.77 -9.05 -22.11
CA ALA A 108 0.96 -8.03 -23.12
C ALA A 108 2.26 -7.21 -22.94
N GLY A 109 3.08 -7.54 -21.94
CA GLY A 109 4.35 -6.84 -21.71
C GLY A 109 4.25 -5.58 -20.85
N VAL A 110 3.11 -5.36 -20.17
CA VAL A 110 2.85 -4.20 -19.34
C VAL A 110 3.31 -4.49 -17.88
N ASP A 111 4.03 -3.57 -17.29
CA ASP A 111 4.40 -3.59 -15.87
C ASP A 111 3.19 -3.10 -15.03
N VAL A 112 3.03 -3.61 -13.80
CA VAL A 112 1.76 -3.45 -13.10
C VAL A 112 1.95 -2.98 -11.66
N LEU A 113 1.16 -1.99 -11.23
CA LEU A 113 0.89 -1.72 -9.84
C LEU A 113 -0.48 -2.32 -9.49
N ILE A 114 -0.54 -3.21 -8.50
CA ILE A 114 -1.77 -3.89 -8.08
C ILE A 114 -2.17 -3.39 -6.69
N GLU A 115 -3.40 -2.88 -6.56
CA GLU A 115 -3.93 -2.43 -5.29
C GLU A 115 -4.07 -3.55 -4.26
N LYS A 116 -4.05 -3.14 -2.98
CA LYS A 116 -4.27 -4.06 -1.87
C LYS A 116 -5.79 -4.41 -1.73
N PRO A 117 -6.14 -5.59 -1.20
CA PRO A 117 -5.26 -6.76 -1.03
C PRO A 117 -4.77 -7.29 -2.38
N LEU A 118 -3.54 -7.82 -2.43
CA LEU A 118 -2.92 -8.28 -3.67
C LEU A 118 -3.83 -9.18 -4.52
N ALA A 119 -4.54 -10.10 -3.87
CA ALA A 119 -5.45 -11.06 -4.49
C ALA A 119 -6.55 -11.51 -3.52
N ALA A 120 -7.54 -12.24 -3.99
CA ALA A 120 -8.62 -12.78 -3.17
C ALA A 120 -8.22 -14.03 -2.37
N SER A 121 -7.14 -14.70 -2.79
CA SER A 121 -6.62 -15.90 -2.13
C SER A 121 -5.09 -15.98 -2.24
N LEU A 122 -4.48 -16.81 -1.37
CA LEU A 122 -3.04 -17.06 -1.44
C LEU A 122 -2.64 -17.80 -2.74
N ALA A 123 -3.52 -18.65 -3.27
CA ALA A 123 -3.29 -19.33 -4.54
C ALA A 123 -3.17 -18.33 -5.70
N GLU A 124 -4.07 -17.34 -5.76
CA GLU A 124 -4.00 -16.27 -6.75
C GLU A 124 -2.75 -15.38 -6.57
N ALA A 125 -2.38 -15.08 -5.33
CA ALA A 125 -1.16 -14.32 -5.05
C ALA A 125 0.11 -15.08 -5.50
N ASN A 126 0.16 -16.39 -5.28
CA ASN A 126 1.27 -17.23 -5.78
C ASN A 126 1.32 -17.23 -7.31
N GLU A 127 0.17 -17.33 -7.97
CA GLU A 127 0.11 -17.27 -9.44
C GLU A 127 0.58 -15.91 -9.98
N LEU A 128 0.27 -14.80 -9.31
CA LEU A 128 0.79 -13.47 -9.69
C LEU A 128 2.31 -13.41 -9.62
N VAL A 129 2.92 -14.02 -8.59
CA VAL A 129 4.39 -14.11 -8.46
C VAL A 129 4.99 -14.89 -9.63
N GLU A 130 4.41 -16.04 -9.97
CA GLU A 130 4.85 -16.87 -11.10
C GLU A 130 4.71 -16.14 -12.44
N LEU A 131 3.58 -15.47 -12.67
CA LEU A 131 3.33 -14.69 -13.89
C LEU A 131 4.32 -13.55 -14.05
N ALA A 132 4.59 -12.79 -12.96
CA ALA A 132 5.56 -11.71 -13.01
C ALA A 132 6.97 -12.21 -13.38
N ALA A 133 7.39 -13.34 -12.81
CA ALA A 133 8.66 -13.97 -13.13
C ALA A 133 8.71 -14.46 -14.58
N ASN A 134 7.68 -15.18 -15.04
CA ASN A 134 7.60 -15.77 -16.38
C ASN A 134 7.61 -14.70 -17.47
N TYR A 135 6.87 -13.62 -17.29
CA TYR A 135 6.80 -12.51 -18.25
C TYR A 135 7.87 -11.43 -18.01
N LYS A 136 8.70 -11.58 -16.96
CA LYS A 136 9.75 -10.62 -16.59
C LYS A 136 9.19 -9.19 -16.41
N ARG A 137 8.07 -9.08 -15.67
CA ARG A 137 7.43 -7.80 -15.41
C ARG A 137 7.77 -7.25 -14.05
N THR A 138 7.91 -5.94 -13.99
CA THR A 138 7.99 -5.20 -12.73
C THR A 138 6.58 -5.11 -12.15
N VAL A 139 6.38 -5.62 -10.93
CA VAL A 139 5.08 -5.55 -10.26
C VAL A 139 5.27 -4.97 -8.86
N GLN A 140 4.55 -3.88 -8.58
CA GLN A 140 4.47 -3.24 -7.26
C GLN A 140 3.10 -3.50 -6.63
N VAL A 141 3.04 -3.68 -5.32
CA VAL A 141 1.77 -3.80 -4.59
C VAL A 141 1.42 -2.47 -3.93
N GLY A 142 0.15 -2.07 -4.02
CA GLY A 142 -0.39 -0.80 -3.54
C GLY A 142 -0.52 -0.74 -2.01
N HIS A 143 0.55 -1.01 -1.26
CA HIS A 143 0.62 -0.76 0.17
C HIS A 143 1.01 0.70 0.43
N LEU A 144 0.07 1.59 0.19
CA LEU A 144 0.20 3.04 0.24
C LEU A 144 0.93 3.57 1.48
N GLU A 145 0.71 2.96 2.66
CA GLU A 145 1.31 3.43 3.91
C GLU A 145 2.84 3.25 3.96
N ARG A 146 3.44 2.40 3.12
CA ARG A 146 4.91 2.33 2.93
C ARG A 146 5.50 3.64 2.40
N PHE A 147 4.69 4.43 1.71
CA PHE A 147 5.06 5.71 1.12
C PHE A 147 4.66 6.89 2.00
N ASN A 148 4.02 6.64 3.15
CA ASN A 148 3.73 7.67 4.12
C ASN A 148 5.03 8.31 4.64
N PRO A 149 5.19 9.64 4.57
CA PRO A 149 6.41 10.32 4.95
C PRO A 149 6.87 10.00 6.38
N ALA A 150 5.94 9.85 7.33
CA ALA A 150 6.27 9.47 8.70
C ALA A 150 6.82 8.05 8.78
N VAL A 151 6.27 7.09 8.01
CA VAL A 151 6.79 5.72 7.93
C VAL A 151 8.19 5.72 7.32
N ARG A 152 8.40 6.44 6.23
CA ARG A 152 9.72 6.56 5.58
C ARG A 152 10.77 7.19 6.51
N ALA A 153 10.39 8.20 7.27
CA ALA A 153 11.28 8.85 8.25
C ALA A 153 11.66 7.92 9.42
N THR A 154 10.91 6.85 9.68
CA THR A 154 11.25 5.87 10.72
C THR A 154 12.21 4.78 10.27
N LEU A 155 12.34 4.51 8.97
CA LEU A 155 13.20 3.42 8.46
C LEU A 155 14.64 3.49 9.02
N PRO A 156 15.34 4.64 9.01
CA PRO A 156 16.70 4.72 9.55
C PRO A 156 16.79 4.60 11.09
N LEU A 157 15.65 4.66 11.79
CA LEU A 157 15.59 4.57 13.24
C LEU A 157 15.44 3.13 13.75
N ILE A 158 15.10 2.19 12.85
CA ILE A 158 14.86 0.80 13.23
C ILE A 158 16.19 0.10 13.43
N THR A 159 16.37 -0.43 14.63
CA THR A 159 17.57 -1.20 15.00
C THR A 159 17.21 -2.64 15.41
N GLN A 160 16.58 -2.79 16.56
CA GLN A 160 16.14 -4.07 17.11
C GLN A 160 14.76 -3.92 17.74
N PRO A 161 13.68 -3.84 16.94
CA PRO A 161 12.34 -3.71 17.49
C PRO A 161 11.96 -4.95 18.30
N MET A 162 11.51 -4.73 19.52
CA MET A 162 11.11 -5.78 20.46
C MET A 162 9.60 -5.86 20.65
N PHE A 163 8.92 -4.72 20.52
CA PHE A 163 7.48 -4.64 20.72
C PHE A 163 6.86 -3.57 19.82
N PHE A 164 5.74 -3.92 19.17
CA PHE A 164 4.89 -3.00 18.41
C PHE A 164 3.50 -2.88 19.03
N GLU A 165 2.98 -1.67 19.06
CA GLU A 165 1.60 -1.36 19.41
C GLU A 165 0.97 -0.55 18.28
N VAL A 166 -0.11 -1.08 17.66
CA VAL A 166 -0.71 -0.51 16.45
C VAL A 166 -2.21 -0.32 16.63
N HIS A 167 -2.66 0.90 16.35
CA HIS A 167 -4.08 1.25 16.39
C HIS A 167 -4.53 1.86 15.06
N ARG A 168 -5.50 1.22 14.42
CA ARG A 168 -6.18 1.73 13.23
C ARG A 168 -7.69 1.74 13.47
N LEU A 169 -8.14 2.86 13.98
CA LEU A 169 -9.53 3.08 14.32
C LEU A 169 -10.17 4.03 13.31
N SER A 170 -11.36 3.71 12.85
CA SER A 170 -12.12 4.51 11.90
C SER A 170 -13.56 4.69 12.39
N VAL A 171 -14.11 5.87 12.14
CA VAL A 171 -15.53 6.13 12.29
C VAL A 171 -16.28 5.32 11.24
N PHE A 172 -17.43 4.80 11.62
CA PHE A 172 -18.27 4.02 10.72
C PHE A 172 -18.59 4.78 9.42
N THR A 173 -18.41 4.09 8.31
CA THR A 173 -18.88 4.52 7.00
C THR A 173 -19.53 3.34 6.28
N PRO A 174 -20.59 3.53 5.47
CA PRO A 174 -21.28 2.43 4.78
C PRO A 174 -20.48 1.88 3.59
N ARG A 175 -19.14 1.83 3.70
CA ARG A 175 -18.22 1.31 2.68
C ARG A 175 -17.57 0.01 3.17
N SER A 176 -17.23 -0.87 2.24
CA SER A 176 -16.45 -2.12 2.50
C SER A 176 -17.06 -2.99 3.60
N LEU A 177 -18.40 -3.02 3.75
CA LEU A 177 -19.09 -3.84 4.74
C LEU A 177 -19.12 -5.33 4.38
N ASP A 178 -18.74 -5.66 3.18
CA ASP A 178 -18.58 -7.00 2.61
C ASP A 178 -17.23 -7.63 2.89
N VAL A 179 -16.26 -6.85 3.42
CA VAL A 179 -14.88 -7.28 3.70
C VAL A 179 -14.59 -7.20 5.21
N ASP A 180 -13.84 -8.17 5.75
CA ASP A 180 -13.37 -8.14 7.14
C ASP A 180 -12.41 -6.95 7.38
N VAL A 181 -12.49 -6.32 8.57
CA VAL A 181 -11.64 -5.18 8.96
C VAL A 181 -10.14 -5.51 8.88
N VAL A 182 -9.78 -6.78 8.97
CA VAL A 182 -8.41 -7.26 8.84
C VAL A 182 -7.88 -7.00 7.42
N LEU A 183 -8.64 -7.40 6.39
CA LEU A 183 -8.27 -7.23 4.98
C LEU A 183 -8.47 -5.79 4.48
N ASP A 184 -9.41 -5.03 5.09
CA ASP A 184 -9.66 -3.65 4.70
C ASP A 184 -8.69 -2.66 5.35
N LEU A 185 -8.55 -2.73 6.67
CA LEU A 185 -7.79 -1.76 7.47
C LEU A 185 -6.47 -2.30 8.00
N MET A 186 -6.48 -3.44 8.70
CA MET A 186 -5.30 -3.94 9.42
C MET A 186 -4.15 -4.32 8.48
N ILE A 187 -4.43 -4.78 7.27
CA ILE A 187 -3.44 -5.25 6.31
C ILE A 187 -2.34 -4.20 6.00
N HIS A 188 -2.67 -2.91 6.06
CA HIS A 188 -1.70 -1.84 5.90
C HIS A 188 -0.64 -1.84 7.01
N ASP A 189 -1.07 -2.09 8.23
CA ASP A 189 -0.18 -2.11 9.39
C ASP A 189 0.57 -3.45 9.50
N LEU A 190 -0.06 -4.55 9.07
CA LEU A 190 0.60 -5.86 8.97
C LEU A 190 1.79 -5.78 8.02
N ASP A 191 1.62 -5.18 6.85
CA ASP A 191 2.68 -4.98 5.89
C ASP A 191 3.87 -4.19 6.47
N ILE A 192 3.59 -3.07 7.16
CA ILE A 192 4.64 -2.25 7.77
C ILE A 192 5.37 -3.00 8.88
N VAL A 193 4.63 -3.67 9.78
CA VAL A 193 5.24 -4.38 10.91
C VAL A 193 6.04 -5.58 10.42
N LEU A 194 5.59 -6.31 9.39
CA LEU A 194 6.37 -7.38 8.75
C LEU A 194 7.71 -6.87 8.20
N ALA A 195 7.70 -5.68 7.58
CA ALA A 195 8.92 -5.08 7.07
C ALA A 195 9.85 -4.60 8.19
N PHE A 196 9.31 -4.03 9.27
CA PHE A 196 10.09 -3.48 10.37
C PHE A 196 10.65 -4.56 11.29
N ALA A 197 9.86 -5.61 11.59
CA ALA A 197 10.30 -6.74 12.39
C ALA A 197 11.33 -7.61 11.65
N ASN A 198 11.24 -7.65 10.32
CA ASN A 198 12.12 -8.43 9.43
C ASN A 198 12.39 -9.86 9.95
N SER A 199 11.35 -10.52 10.43
CA SER A 199 11.40 -11.86 11.04
C SER A 199 10.12 -12.62 10.69
N PRO A 200 10.18 -13.96 10.52
CA PRO A 200 8.98 -14.77 10.35
C PRO A 200 8.03 -14.68 11.56
N VAL A 201 6.72 -14.75 11.28
CA VAL A 201 5.71 -14.86 12.33
C VAL A 201 5.69 -16.28 12.85
N LYS A 202 5.82 -16.45 14.17
CA LYS A 202 5.84 -17.73 14.89
C LYS A 202 4.46 -18.11 15.41
N GLU A 203 3.71 -17.13 15.94
CA GLU A 203 2.38 -17.38 16.54
C GLU A 203 1.43 -16.24 16.22
N VAL A 204 0.15 -16.57 15.96
CA VAL A 204 -0.96 -15.66 15.76
C VAL A 204 -2.05 -15.94 16.80
N ARG A 205 -2.41 -14.93 17.59
CA ARG A 205 -3.57 -14.93 18.46
C ARG A 205 -4.50 -13.79 18.07
N ALA A 206 -5.74 -14.12 17.73
CA ALA A 206 -6.66 -13.13 17.20
C ALA A 206 -8.07 -13.32 17.72
N VAL A 207 -8.72 -12.19 18.01
CA VAL A 207 -10.16 -12.12 18.31
C VAL A 207 -10.79 -11.05 17.41
N GLY A 208 -12.04 -11.23 17.03
CA GLY A 208 -12.77 -10.24 16.23
C GLY A 208 -14.27 -10.45 16.34
N LEU A 209 -15.00 -9.36 16.21
CA LEU A 209 -16.45 -9.32 16.38
C LEU A 209 -17.14 -8.61 15.23
N PRO A 210 -18.26 -9.15 14.73
CA PRO A 210 -19.20 -8.42 13.91
C PRO A 210 -20.07 -7.54 14.82
N ILE A 211 -20.10 -6.23 14.59
CA ILE A 211 -20.89 -5.29 15.39
C ILE A 211 -22.03 -4.70 14.56
N LEU A 212 -21.72 -4.20 13.36
CA LEU A 212 -22.67 -3.52 12.46
C LEU A 212 -22.87 -4.27 11.15
N SER A 213 -21.84 -4.98 10.67
CA SER A 213 -21.88 -5.73 9.42
C SER A 213 -21.96 -7.24 9.69
N GLY A 214 -22.17 -8.04 8.63
CA GLY A 214 -22.04 -9.52 8.71
C GLY A 214 -20.59 -10.00 8.70
N LYS A 215 -19.61 -9.08 8.72
CA LYS A 215 -18.16 -9.33 8.73
C LYS A 215 -17.56 -8.86 10.04
N VAL A 216 -16.28 -9.13 10.25
CA VAL A 216 -15.56 -8.64 11.43
C VAL A 216 -15.39 -7.12 11.32
N ASP A 217 -15.96 -6.36 12.27
CA ASP A 217 -15.92 -4.90 12.32
C ASP A 217 -14.86 -4.37 13.27
N ILE A 218 -14.45 -5.16 14.26
CA ILE A 218 -13.35 -4.90 15.17
C ILE A 218 -12.53 -6.18 15.36
N ALA A 219 -11.22 -6.05 15.31
CA ALA A 219 -10.27 -7.13 15.56
C ALA A 219 -9.14 -6.68 16.46
N ASN A 220 -8.73 -7.55 17.39
CA ASN A 220 -7.52 -7.42 18.17
C ASN A 220 -6.64 -8.64 17.90
N VAL A 221 -5.35 -8.38 17.61
CA VAL A 221 -4.39 -9.40 17.19
C VAL A 221 -3.09 -9.24 17.96
N ARG A 222 -2.55 -10.36 18.42
CA ARG A 222 -1.20 -10.45 18.95
C ARG A 222 -0.39 -11.41 18.08
N LEU A 223 0.74 -10.94 17.60
CA LEU A 223 1.74 -11.72 16.88
C LEU A 223 3.00 -11.91 17.73
N GLU A 224 3.60 -13.09 17.66
CA GLU A 224 4.95 -13.36 18.12
C GLU A 224 5.81 -13.70 16.90
N PHE A 225 6.99 -13.10 16.80
CA PHE A 225 7.97 -13.36 15.74
C PHE A 225 9.05 -14.32 16.22
N GLU A 226 9.73 -15.02 15.32
CA GLU A 226 10.83 -15.90 15.66
C GLU A 226 11.99 -15.16 16.33
N SER A 227 12.18 -13.87 16.03
CA SER A 227 13.14 -12.98 16.70
C SER A 227 12.82 -12.72 18.18
N GLY A 228 11.65 -13.15 18.67
CA GLY A 228 11.11 -12.79 20.00
C GLY A 228 10.39 -11.45 20.04
N CYS A 229 10.38 -10.69 18.93
CA CYS A 229 9.56 -9.47 18.82
C CYS A 229 8.08 -9.83 18.93
N VAL A 230 7.30 -8.92 19.52
CA VAL A 230 5.86 -9.07 19.66
C VAL A 230 5.15 -7.86 19.06
N ALA A 231 4.00 -8.06 18.41
CA ALA A 231 3.19 -6.97 17.91
C ALA A 231 1.72 -7.13 18.31
N ASN A 232 1.12 -6.06 18.82
CA ASN A 232 -0.31 -5.99 19.12
C ASN A 232 -0.98 -5.02 18.15
N PHE A 233 -2.11 -5.45 17.57
CA PHE A 233 -2.89 -4.65 16.63
C PHE A 233 -4.33 -4.54 17.12
N THR A 234 -4.89 -3.35 16.99
CA THR A 234 -6.33 -3.12 17.10
C THR A 234 -6.81 -2.39 15.86
N ALA A 235 -7.68 -3.02 15.07
CA ALA A 235 -8.35 -2.39 13.94
C ALA A 235 -9.85 -2.37 14.17
N SER A 236 -10.49 -1.22 13.94
CA SER A 236 -11.93 -1.04 14.11
C SER A 236 -12.48 -0.06 13.07
N ARG A 237 -13.64 -0.40 12.49
CA ARG A 237 -14.45 0.50 11.66
C ARG A 237 -15.67 1.06 12.41
N VAL A 238 -15.78 0.78 13.72
CA VAL A 238 -16.93 1.14 14.57
C VAL A 238 -16.49 1.98 15.76
N SER A 239 -15.55 2.88 15.56
CA SER A 239 -15.00 3.75 16.59
C SER A 239 -15.60 5.15 16.52
N THR A 240 -15.53 5.90 17.62
CA THR A 240 -16.00 7.29 17.71
C THR A 240 -15.00 8.31 17.16
N GLU A 241 -13.74 7.88 17.01
CA GLU A 241 -12.64 8.71 16.52
C GLU A 241 -11.82 7.99 15.44
N ARG A 242 -11.06 8.77 14.68
CA ARG A 242 -10.11 8.25 13.70
C ARG A 242 -8.71 8.27 14.30
N VAL A 243 -8.12 7.08 14.48
CA VAL A 243 -6.74 6.90 14.96
C VAL A 243 -5.97 6.05 13.97
N ARG A 244 -4.79 6.49 13.60
CA ARG A 244 -3.84 5.74 12.78
C ARG A 244 -2.45 5.92 13.36
N LYS A 245 -2.08 5.04 14.29
CA LYS A 245 -0.82 5.14 15.05
C LYS A 245 -0.10 3.81 15.13
N LEU A 246 1.19 3.88 14.96
CA LEU A 246 2.13 2.80 15.24
C LEU A 246 3.14 3.28 16.27
N ARG A 247 3.40 2.45 17.28
CA ARG A 247 4.46 2.66 18.25
C ARG A 247 5.35 1.45 18.25
N PHE A 248 6.64 1.65 18.38
CA PHE A 248 7.54 0.53 18.62
C PHE A 248 8.59 0.86 19.66
N PHE A 249 9.01 -0.19 20.33
CA PHE A 249 9.97 -0.17 21.43
C PHE A 249 11.16 -1.02 21.05
N GLN A 250 12.33 -0.47 21.24
CA GLN A 250 13.61 -1.14 21.05
C GLN A 250 14.59 -0.70 22.17
N PRO A 251 15.77 -1.33 22.35
CA PRO A 251 16.64 -1.00 23.47
C PRO A 251 16.89 0.52 23.56
N GLN A 252 16.61 1.08 24.72
CA GLN A 252 16.77 2.52 25.06
C GLN A 252 15.98 3.50 24.19
N GLN A 253 15.04 3.03 23.35
CA GLN A 253 14.29 3.89 22.44
C GLN A 253 12.82 3.49 22.35
N TYR A 254 11.94 4.48 22.32
CA TYR A 254 10.54 4.40 21.97
C TYR A 254 10.26 5.34 20.80
N VAL A 255 9.61 4.84 19.76
CA VAL A 255 9.23 5.61 18.57
C VAL A 255 7.73 5.58 18.40
N SER A 256 7.12 6.75 18.21
CA SER A 256 5.70 6.91 17.92
C SER A 256 5.50 7.55 16.56
N VAL A 257 4.71 6.89 15.71
CA VAL A 257 4.36 7.32 14.35
C VAL A 257 2.87 7.62 14.31
N ASP A 258 2.50 8.83 13.90
CA ASP A 258 1.12 9.20 13.57
C ASP A 258 1.00 9.33 12.05
N TYR A 259 0.33 8.36 11.42
CA TYR A 259 0.18 8.34 9.96
C TYR A 259 -0.66 9.49 9.42
N GLY A 260 -1.71 9.88 10.19
CA GLY A 260 -2.65 10.91 9.76
C GLY A 260 -2.05 12.31 9.81
N ARG A 261 -1.20 12.57 10.81
CA ARG A 261 -0.48 13.84 10.97
C ARG A 261 0.86 13.85 10.25
N GLN A 262 1.32 12.69 9.76
CA GLN A 262 2.66 12.49 9.21
C GLN A 262 3.74 12.96 10.19
N GLU A 263 3.65 12.53 11.46
CA GLU A 263 4.55 12.92 12.53
C GLU A 263 5.26 11.72 13.15
N VAL A 264 6.51 11.95 13.54
CA VAL A 264 7.34 10.98 14.27
C VAL A 264 7.85 11.63 15.55
N LEU A 265 7.69 10.94 16.69
CA LEU A 265 8.31 11.29 17.95
C LEU A 265 9.22 10.17 18.41
N VAL A 266 10.43 10.53 18.81
CA VAL A 266 11.46 9.60 19.28
C VAL A 266 11.84 9.97 20.70
N PHE A 267 11.74 9.00 21.60
CA PHE A 267 12.14 9.09 22.99
C PHE A 267 13.36 8.19 23.17
N THR A 268 14.49 8.75 23.59
CA THR A 268 15.73 8.02 23.82
C THR A 268 16.19 8.22 25.24
N VAL A 269 16.62 7.14 25.91
CA VAL A 269 17.27 7.21 27.23
C VAL A 269 18.75 7.52 27.01
N GLY A 270 19.23 8.62 27.61
CA GLY A 270 20.62 9.07 27.47
C GLY A 270 21.62 8.07 28.04
N ALA A 271 22.77 7.92 27.36
CA ALA A 271 23.85 6.98 27.71
C ALA A 271 24.60 7.31 29.00
N ASP A 272 24.41 8.50 29.59
CA ASP A 272 25.19 8.95 30.76
C ASP A 272 24.86 8.22 32.09
N ALA A 273 23.88 7.32 32.05
CA ALA A 273 23.47 6.55 33.23
C ALA A 273 24.33 5.31 33.51
N SER A 274 25.23 4.90 32.62
CA SER A 274 25.92 3.60 32.74
C SER A 274 27.40 3.68 33.13
N ALA A 275 28.01 4.86 33.20
CA ALA A 275 29.44 4.99 33.39
C ALA A 275 29.93 4.84 34.86
N ALA A 276 29.05 4.72 35.85
CA ALA A 276 29.47 4.75 37.25
C ALA A 276 28.81 3.72 38.20
N GLY A 277 28.12 2.71 37.73
CA GLY A 277 27.65 1.62 38.61
C GLY A 277 26.66 2.04 39.72
N ALA A 278 26.19 3.29 39.75
CA ALA A 278 25.17 3.78 40.66
C ALA A 278 23.80 3.82 39.97
N PRO A 279 22.71 3.36 40.60
CA PRO A 279 21.37 3.51 40.05
C PRO A 279 21.07 5.02 39.92
N THR A 280 21.00 5.51 38.69
CA THR A 280 20.57 6.90 38.44
C THR A 280 19.11 7.04 38.80
N VAL A 281 18.84 7.93 39.75
CA VAL A 281 17.49 8.17 40.28
C VAL A 281 16.57 8.84 39.24
N ASN A 282 17.12 9.41 38.15
CA ASN A 282 16.37 10.02 37.05
C ASN A 282 17.07 9.75 35.70
N PRO A 283 16.59 8.79 34.88
CA PRO A 283 17.09 8.65 33.53
C PRO A 283 16.78 9.91 32.71
N GLN A 284 17.79 10.48 32.05
CA GLN A 284 17.57 11.60 31.13
C GLN A 284 16.86 11.10 29.87
N ILE A 285 15.61 11.50 29.68
CA ILE A 285 14.84 11.21 28.48
C ILE A 285 15.02 12.38 27.51
N GLN A 286 15.57 12.08 26.36
CA GLN A 286 15.62 13.01 25.23
C GLN A 286 14.43 12.75 24.31
N VAL A 287 13.74 13.83 23.91
CA VAL A 287 12.64 13.78 22.96
C VAL A 287 13.06 14.48 21.69
N ALA A 288 13.03 13.77 20.57
CA ALA A 288 13.31 14.31 19.26
C ALA A 288 12.09 14.18 18.35
N LYS A 289 11.91 15.17 17.48
CA LYS A 289 10.92 15.14 16.40
C LYS A 289 11.67 15.21 15.07
N PRO A 290 12.00 14.06 14.45
CA PRO A 290 12.65 14.04 13.15
C PRO A 290 11.87 14.87 12.13
N PRO A 291 12.55 15.57 11.21
CA PRO A 291 11.87 16.31 10.16
C PRO A 291 11.15 15.35 9.22
N VAL A 292 9.89 15.62 8.95
CA VAL A 292 9.07 14.90 7.98
C VAL A 292 8.56 15.90 6.95
N THR A 293 9.01 15.77 5.72
CA THR A 293 8.47 16.57 4.62
C THR A 293 7.14 15.96 4.20
N SER A 294 6.05 16.72 4.39
CA SER A 294 4.72 16.25 4.02
C SER A 294 4.63 16.05 2.51
N GLU A 295 4.14 14.88 2.12
CA GLU A 295 3.89 14.49 0.74
C GLU A 295 2.63 13.63 0.69
N GLU A 296 1.88 13.68 -0.40
CA GLU A 296 0.78 12.75 -0.61
C GLU A 296 1.34 11.34 -0.85
N PRO A 297 0.99 10.32 -0.02
CA PRO A 297 1.55 8.98 -0.17
C PRO A 297 1.32 8.36 -1.55
N LEU A 298 0.16 8.60 -2.19
CA LEU A 298 -0.14 8.08 -3.52
C LEU A 298 0.78 8.68 -4.59
N HIS A 299 1.12 9.96 -4.45
CA HIS A 299 2.08 10.62 -5.35
C HIS A 299 3.46 9.96 -5.25
N ALA A 300 3.96 9.75 -4.02
CA ALA A 300 5.23 9.06 -3.78
C ALA A 300 5.21 7.60 -4.27
N GLU A 301 4.09 6.89 -4.10
CA GLU A 301 3.91 5.51 -4.55
C GLU A 301 3.99 5.38 -6.06
N LEU A 302 3.23 6.22 -6.81
CA LEU A 302 3.23 6.17 -8.27
C LEU A 302 4.57 6.62 -8.87
N LYS A 303 5.24 7.61 -8.28
CA LYS A 303 6.62 7.97 -8.66
C LYS A 303 7.58 6.80 -8.46
N SER A 304 7.49 6.11 -7.32
CA SER A 304 8.30 4.94 -7.02
C SER A 304 8.07 3.81 -8.01
N PHE A 305 6.81 3.54 -8.36
CA PHE A 305 6.47 2.53 -9.37
C PHE A 305 7.05 2.90 -10.75
N LEU A 306 6.85 4.13 -11.21
CA LEU A 306 7.41 4.60 -12.49
C LEU A 306 8.93 4.53 -12.52
N HIS A 307 9.60 4.85 -11.41
CA HIS A 307 11.04 4.68 -11.27
C HIS A 307 11.45 3.21 -11.42
N ALA A 308 10.79 2.30 -10.71
CA ALA A 308 11.08 0.86 -10.80
C ALA A 308 10.86 0.31 -12.23
N VAL A 309 9.82 0.79 -12.93
CA VAL A 309 9.56 0.44 -14.35
C VAL A 309 10.67 0.94 -15.27
N ARG A 310 11.13 2.17 -15.08
CA ARG A 310 12.16 2.82 -15.90
C ARG A 310 13.52 2.15 -15.73
N GLU A 311 13.92 1.99 -14.47
CA GLU A 311 15.23 1.47 -14.11
C GLU A 311 15.29 -0.07 -14.07
N ARG A 312 14.15 -0.77 -14.30
CA ARG A 312 14.03 -2.23 -14.16
C ARG A 312 14.51 -2.73 -12.79
N SER A 313 14.33 -1.90 -11.77
CA SER A 313 14.73 -2.18 -10.38
C SER A 313 13.62 -2.88 -9.60
N THR A 314 13.98 -3.46 -8.46
CA THR A 314 13.00 -4.02 -7.54
C THR A 314 12.14 -2.90 -6.95
N PRO A 315 10.80 -2.99 -7.02
CA PRO A 315 9.91 -2.02 -6.40
C PRO A 315 10.08 -1.93 -4.88
N VAL A 316 9.70 -0.80 -4.30
CA VAL A 316 9.72 -0.61 -2.83
C VAL A 316 8.79 -1.60 -2.12
N VAL A 317 7.67 -1.95 -2.75
CA VAL A 317 6.76 -2.99 -2.27
C VAL A 317 6.63 -4.09 -3.33
N PRO A 318 7.53 -5.08 -3.33
CA PRO A 318 7.48 -6.17 -4.31
C PRO A 318 6.30 -7.11 -4.03
N LEU A 319 5.95 -7.94 -5.01
CA LEU A 319 4.87 -8.95 -4.89
C LEU A 319 4.99 -9.82 -3.65
N GLU A 320 6.21 -10.19 -3.27
CA GLU A 320 6.44 -11.06 -2.11
C GLU A 320 6.02 -10.40 -0.79
N ASP A 321 6.18 -9.08 -0.65
CA ASP A 321 5.71 -8.34 0.51
C ASP A 321 4.18 -8.34 0.57
N GLY A 322 3.51 -8.05 -0.55
CA GLY A 322 2.05 -8.12 -0.64
C GLY A 322 1.51 -9.53 -0.39
N ARG A 323 2.20 -10.56 -0.88
CA ARG A 323 1.85 -11.97 -0.64
C ARG A 323 1.99 -12.33 0.85
N ARG A 324 3.07 -11.91 1.51
CA ARG A 324 3.28 -12.13 2.96
C ARG A 324 2.21 -11.43 3.80
N ALA A 325 1.91 -10.17 3.47
CA ALA A 325 0.87 -9.41 4.16
C ALA A 325 -0.52 -10.05 3.98
N LEU A 326 -0.85 -10.52 2.78
CA LEU A 326 -2.10 -11.23 2.50
C LEU A 326 -2.16 -12.57 3.24
N ALA A 327 -1.10 -13.38 3.21
CA ALA A 327 -1.04 -14.65 3.93
C ALA A 327 -1.32 -14.46 5.41
N LEU A 328 -0.61 -13.54 6.07
CA LEU A 328 -0.82 -13.23 7.48
C LEU A 328 -2.24 -12.72 7.76
N ALA A 329 -2.79 -11.86 6.91
CA ALA A 329 -4.17 -11.38 7.06
C ALA A 329 -5.19 -12.52 6.99
N LEU A 330 -5.00 -13.49 6.08
CA LEU A 330 -5.86 -14.67 5.97
C LEU A 330 -5.72 -15.61 7.18
N ASP A 331 -4.51 -15.81 7.70
CA ASP A 331 -4.26 -16.57 8.93
C ASP A 331 -4.96 -15.94 10.15
N ILE A 332 -4.91 -14.61 10.26
CA ILE A 332 -5.62 -13.85 11.29
C ILE A 332 -7.14 -14.04 11.14
N VAL A 333 -7.68 -13.93 9.94
CA VAL A 333 -9.13 -14.18 9.71
C VAL A 333 -9.52 -15.60 10.08
N ALA A 334 -8.68 -16.59 9.78
CA ALA A 334 -8.90 -17.98 10.17
C ALA A 334 -8.89 -18.15 11.70
N ALA A 335 -7.90 -17.54 12.39
CA ALA A 335 -7.82 -17.57 13.86
C ALA A 335 -9.03 -16.90 14.52
N ILE A 336 -9.51 -15.77 14.00
CA ILE A 336 -10.74 -15.12 14.48
C ILE A 336 -11.95 -16.03 14.33
N ARG A 337 -12.09 -16.71 13.19
CA ARG A 337 -13.19 -17.66 12.96
C ARG A 337 -13.17 -18.84 13.93
N GLU A 338 -11.99 -19.41 14.18
CA GLU A 338 -11.82 -20.50 15.14
C GLU A 338 -12.14 -20.04 16.59
N HIS A 339 -11.70 -18.85 16.98
CA HIS A 339 -12.07 -18.26 18.26
C HIS A 339 -13.58 -18.05 18.36
N GLY A 340 -14.21 -17.50 17.32
CA GLY A 340 -15.66 -17.27 17.25
C GLY A 340 -16.48 -18.56 17.43
N LYS A 341 -16.03 -19.69 16.84
CA LYS A 341 -16.67 -21.00 17.06
C LYS A 341 -16.62 -21.42 18.54
N LYS A 342 -15.47 -21.26 19.21
CA LYS A 342 -15.27 -21.62 20.62
C LYS A 342 -16.19 -20.86 21.59
N ILE A 343 -16.50 -19.59 21.27
CA ILE A 343 -17.35 -18.74 22.11
C ILE A 343 -18.81 -18.65 21.64
N GLY A 344 -19.21 -19.49 20.67
CA GLY A 344 -20.59 -19.57 20.20
C GLY A 344 -21.07 -18.42 19.31
N LEU A 345 -20.18 -17.57 18.82
CA LEU A 345 -20.53 -16.44 17.91
C LEU A 345 -21.09 -16.90 16.55
N ALA A 346 -20.87 -18.14 16.16
CA ALA A 346 -21.38 -18.70 14.90
C ALA A 346 -22.92 -18.73 14.80
N GLY A 347 -23.65 -18.57 15.91
CA GLY A 347 -25.11 -18.45 15.93
C GLY A 347 -25.66 -17.04 15.76
N ILE A 348 -24.86 -16.01 16.02
CA ILE A 348 -25.33 -14.60 16.05
C ILE A 348 -25.44 -14.02 14.63
N THR A 349 -24.63 -14.47 13.70
CA THR A 349 -24.64 -14.02 12.30
C THR A 349 -25.82 -14.55 11.48
N LYS A 350 -26.55 -15.59 11.97
CA LYS A 350 -27.74 -16.14 11.30
C LYS A 350 -29.07 -15.51 11.73
N ALA A 351 -29.09 -14.65 12.74
CA ALA A 351 -30.32 -14.14 13.35
C ALA A 351 -30.83 -12.81 12.72
N LYS A 352 -30.26 -12.34 11.63
CA LYS A 352 -30.74 -11.18 10.85
C LYS A 352 -30.84 -11.58 9.38
N GLY A 353 -31.78 -12.46 9.09
CA GLY A 353 -32.32 -12.74 7.77
C GLY A 353 -33.67 -12.08 7.62
#